data_4eb1f7ea17dcbf2b6fd3e1523af23f15
#
_entry.id   4eb1f7ea17dcbf2b6fd3e1523af23f15
#
_cell.length_a   1.000
_cell.length_b   1.000
_cell.length_c   1.000
_cell.angle_alpha   90.00
_cell.angle_beta   90.00
_cell.angle_gamma   90.00
#
_symmetry.space_group_name_H-M   'P 1'
#
loop_
_entity.id
_entity.type
_entity.pdbx_description
1 polymer ?
#
loop_
_entity_poly.entity_id
_entity_poly.type
_entity_poly.pdbx_seq_one_letter_code
_entity_poly.pdbx_strand_id
1 'polypeptide(L)'
;MAKAEKKISSAFIYFFGSFGGILFGYDIGVMTGALPFLQADWHLENAASLVGWITSAVMFGAIFGGALAGQLSDKFGRRKMILMSAIVFMIFSVLSGISPDMGEASAYYLIIVRMLLGLAVGAASALVPAYMSEMAPASARGRLSGLNQTMIVSGMLLSCVVDDLLTDLPLSLIHI
;
A
#
# COMPACT_ATOMS: atom_id res chain seq x y z
N MET A 1 33.47 22.33 19.43
CA MET A 1 32.55 22.74 18.34
C MET A 1 31.41 21.73 18.27
N ALA A 2 30.29 22.03 18.91
CA ALA A 2 29.09 21.19 18.89
C ALA A 2 28.43 21.34 17.50
N LYS A 3 28.37 20.25 16.74
CA LYS A 3 27.65 20.14 15.48
C LYS A 3 26.18 20.43 15.77
N ALA A 4 25.63 21.52 15.31
CA ALA A 4 24.22 21.83 15.41
C ALA A 4 23.44 20.73 14.67
N GLU A 5 22.89 19.78 15.40
CA GLU A 5 21.89 18.84 14.88
C GLU A 5 20.69 19.67 14.41
N LYS A 6 20.50 19.75 13.11
CA LYS A 6 19.33 20.32 12.50
C LYS A 6 18.11 19.55 13.05
N LYS A 7 17.43 20.11 14.05
CA LYS A 7 16.15 19.59 14.54
C LYS A 7 15.16 19.61 13.36
N ILE A 8 14.98 18.46 12.74
CA ILE A 8 13.92 18.28 11.74
C ILE A 8 12.61 18.58 12.45
N SER A 9 11.81 19.49 11.87
CA SER A 9 10.52 19.86 12.46
C SER A 9 9.64 18.63 12.65
N SER A 10 9.08 18.46 13.82
CA SER A 10 8.16 17.34 14.11
C SER A 10 7.01 17.27 13.12
N ALA A 11 6.53 18.43 12.64
CA ALA A 11 5.51 18.51 11.59
C ALA A 11 5.96 17.86 10.27
N PHE A 12 7.24 17.99 9.91
CA PHE A 12 7.81 17.38 8.71
C PHE A 12 7.84 15.84 8.83
N ILE A 13 8.26 15.32 9.97
CA ILE A 13 8.28 13.87 10.24
C ILE A 13 6.84 13.30 10.16
N TYR A 14 5.88 14.02 10.72
CA TYR A 14 4.48 13.58 10.75
C TYR A 14 3.86 13.61 9.35
N PHE A 15 4.13 14.64 8.57
CA PHE A 15 3.64 14.73 7.20
C PHE A 15 4.18 13.59 6.33
N PHE A 16 5.50 13.39 6.33
CA PHE A 16 6.11 12.32 5.53
C PHE A 16 5.77 10.92 6.05
N GLY A 17 5.63 10.73 7.37
CA GLY A 17 5.17 9.47 7.93
C GLY A 17 3.75 9.10 7.49
N SER A 18 2.87 10.09 7.36
CA SER A 18 1.49 9.88 6.90
C SER A 18 1.39 9.69 5.38
N PHE A 19 2.40 10.09 4.62
CA PHE A 19 2.39 10.01 3.15
C PHE A 19 2.29 8.57 2.63
N GLY A 20 2.81 7.60 3.40
CA GLY A 20 2.61 6.18 3.13
C GLY A 20 1.14 5.76 3.11
N GLY A 21 0.28 6.47 3.84
CA GLY A 21 -1.17 6.27 3.82
C GLY A 21 -1.79 6.54 2.44
N ILE A 22 -1.33 7.59 1.74
CA ILE A 22 -1.82 7.91 0.39
C ILE A 22 -1.50 6.77 -0.58
N LEU A 23 -0.26 6.25 -0.55
CA LEU A 23 0.16 5.16 -1.42
C LEU A 23 -0.67 3.89 -1.17
N PHE A 24 -0.93 3.59 0.10
CA PHE A 24 -1.78 2.46 0.48
C PHE A 24 -3.23 2.65 0.02
N GLY A 25 -3.81 3.83 0.25
CA GLY A 25 -5.16 4.15 -0.21
C GLY A 25 -5.28 4.10 -1.74
N TYR A 26 -4.28 4.61 -2.44
CA TYR A 26 -4.20 4.60 -3.91
C TYR A 26 -4.17 3.16 -4.45
N ASP A 27 -3.35 2.26 -3.87
CA ASP A 27 -3.27 0.85 -4.28
C ASP A 27 -4.61 0.11 -4.14
N ILE A 28 -5.35 0.36 -3.04
CA ILE A 28 -6.69 -0.21 -2.86
C ILE A 28 -7.66 0.31 -3.92
N GLY A 29 -7.64 1.61 -4.19
CA GLY A 29 -8.56 2.23 -5.14
C GLY A 29 -8.31 1.80 -6.58
N VAL A 30 -7.06 1.87 -7.05
CA VAL A 30 -6.66 1.44 -8.41
C VAL A 30 -7.08 0.01 -8.68
N MET A 31 -6.93 -0.89 -7.70
CA MET A 31 -7.36 -2.27 -7.89
C MET A 31 -8.88 -2.40 -8.09
N THR A 32 -9.64 -1.55 -7.40
CA THR A 32 -11.11 -1.55 -7.55
C THR A 32 -11.52 -1.12 -8.95
N GLY A 33 -10.83 -0.11 -9.51
CA GLY A 33 -11.05 0.36 -10.88
C GLY A 33 -10.53 -0.61 -11.95
N ALA A 34 -9.37 -1.23 -11.74
CA ALA A 34 -8.77 -2.17 -12.70
C ALA A 34 -9.48 -3.54 -12.76
N LEU A 35 -10.17 -3.94 -11.70
CA LEU A 35 -10.76 -5.28 -11.58
C LEU A 35 -11.71 -5.67 -12.73
N PRO A 36 -12.64 -4.81 -13.18
CA PRO A 36 -13.53 -5.13 -14.31
C PRO A 36 -12.76 -5.39 -15.62
N PHE A 37 -11.70 -4.62 -15.86
CA PHE A 37 -10.87 -4.78 -17.06
C PHE A 37 -10.07 -6.09 -17.02
N LEU A 38 -9.47 -6.42 -15.86
CA LEU A 38 -8.78 -7.70 -15.63
C LEU A 38 -9.71 -8.92 -15.81
N GLN A 39 -10.96 -8.80 -15.39
CA GLN A 39 -11.96 -9.85 -15.58
C GLN A 39 -12.27 -10.09 -17.06
N ALA A 40 -12.39 -9.02 -17.84
CA ALA A 40 -12.67 -9.10 -19.26
C ALA A 40 -11.46 -9.64 -20.04
N ASP A 41 -10.25 -9.12 -19.79
CA ASP A 41 -9.03 -9.49 -20.51
C ASP A 41 -8.59 -10.94 -20.25
N TRP A 42 -8.72 -11.40 -19.02
CA TRP A 42 -8.31 -12.75 -18.65
C TRP A 42 -9.43 -13.78 -18.68
N HIS A 43 -10.61 -13.42 -19.25
CA HIS A 43 -11.80 -14.27 -19.34
C HIS A 43 -12.23 -14.90 -17.99
N LEU A 44 -12.06 -14.16 -16.91
CA LEU A 44 -12.39 -14.60 -15.55
C LEU A 44 -13.86 -14.37 -15.17
N GLU A 45 -14.73 -14.07 -16.13
CA GLU A 45 -16.16 -13.81 -15.89
C GLU A 45 -16.87 -14.94 -15.16
N ASN A 46 -16.43 -16.19 -15.40
CA ASN A 46 -16.96 -17.40 -14.74
C ASN A 46 -16.15 -17.86 -13.53
N ALA A 47 -15.05 -17.17 -13.18
CA ALA A 47 -14.11 -17.53 -12.12
C ALA A 47 -14.22 -16.59 -10.91
N ALA A 48 -15.42 -16.40 -10.37
CA ALA A 48 -15.68 -15.51 -9.23
C ALA A 48 -14.78 -15.80 -8.01
N SER A 49 -14.36 -17.05 -7.82
CA SER A 49 -13.45 -17.45 -6.75
C SER A 49 -12.04 -16.86 -6.95
N LEU A 50 -11.49 -16.86 -8.17
CA LEU A 50 -10.17 -16.26 -8.47
C LEU A 50 -10.19 -14.76 -8.27
N VAL A 51 -11.24 -14.10 -8.72
CA VAL A 51 -11.46 -12.66 -8.51
C VAL A 51 -11.50 -12.32 -7.02
N GLY A 52 -12.22 -13.13 -6.24
CA GLY A 52 -12.26 -13.01 -4.78
C GLY A 52 -10.88 -13.18 -4.14
N TRP A 53 -10.07 -14.13 -4.63
CA TRP A 53 -8.69 -14.31 -4.15
C TRP A 53 -7.78 -13.15 -4.52
N ILE A 54 -7.87 -12.61 -5.73
CA ILE A 54 -7.09 -11.45 -6.17
C ILE A 54 -7.34 -10.25 -5.23
N THR A 55 -8.61 -9.98 -4.90
CA THR A 55 -8.97 -8.85 -4.04
C THR A 55 -8.59 -9.07 -2.58
N SER A 56 -8.76 -10.28 -2.06
CA SER A 56 -8.48 -10.59 -0.65
C SER A 56 -7.02 -10.92 -0.34
N ALA A 57 -6.19 -11.21 -1.35
CA ALA A 57 -4.79 -11.60 -1.17
C ALA A 57 -3.98 -10.57 -0.36
N VAL A 58 -4.21 -9.27 -0.61
CA VAL A 58 -3.55 -8.19 0.14
C VAL A 58 -3.92 -8.24 1.62
N MET A 59 -5.19 -8.48 1.94
CA MET A 59 -5.66 -8.56 3.33
C MET A 59 -5.06 -9.77 4.05
N PHE A 60 -4.98 -10.92 3.39
CA PHE A 60 -4.29 -12.09 3.93
C PHE A 60 -2.81 -11.78 4.21
N GLY A 61 -2.12 -11.20 3.25
CA GLY A 61 -0.73 -10.75 3.45
C GLY A 61 -0.60 -9.78 4.61
N ALA A 62 -1.52 -8.82 4.75
CA ALA A 62 -1.49 -7.80 5.79
C ALA A 62 -1.66 -8.39 7.20
N ILE A 63 -2.44 -9.44 7.38
CA ILE A 63 -2.58 -10.13 8.67
C ILE A 63 -1.22 -10.67 9.12
N PHE A 64 -0.52 -11.40 8.26
CA PHE A 64 0.81 -11.93 8.56
C PHE A 64 1.85 -10.83 8.71
N GLY A 65 1.81 -9.81 7.84
CA GLY A 65 2.70 -8.66 7.89
C GLY A 65 2.59 -7.90 9.20
N GLY A 66 1.37 -7.60 9.66
CA GLY A 66 1.13 -6.93 10.93
C GLY A 66 1.58 -7.76 12.15
N ALA A 67 1.30 -9.06 12.14
CA ALA A 67 1.69 -9.97 13.22
C ALA A 67 3.22 -10.10 13.35
N LEU A 68 3.92 -10.21 12.23
CA LEU A 68 5.38 -10.34 12.20
C LEU A 68 6.09 -9.00 12.47
N ALA A 69 5.48 -7.89 12.07
CA ALA A 69 6.08 -6.55 12.16
C ALA A 69 6.43 -6.17 13.60
N GLY A 70 5.57 -6.49 14.56
CA GLY A 70 5.84 -6.25 15.99
C GLY A 70 7.13 -6.94 16.44
N GLN A 71 7.22 -8.25 16.23
CA GLN A 71 8.36 -9.06 16.65
C GLN A 71 9.66 -8.69 15.93
N LEU A 72 9.60 -8.41 14.63
CA LEU A 72 10.76 -8.02 13.85
C LEU A 72 11.22 -6.60 14.19
N SER A 73 10.29 -5.69 14.49
CA SER A 73 10.63 -4.30 14.84
C SER A 73 11.37 -4.21 16.18
N ASP A 74 11.10 -5.12 17.11
CA ASP A 74 11.79 -5.19 18.38
C ASP A 74 13.25 -5.65 18.21
N LYS A 75 13.53 -6.52 17.21
CA LYS A 75 14.89 -7.02 16.91
C LYS A 75 15.71 -6.06 16.03
N PHE A 76 15.11 -5.52 14.97
CA PHE A 76 15.82 -4.74 13.96
C PHE A 76 15.67 -3.23 14.12
N GLY A 77 14.77 -2.81 14.97
CA GLY A 77 14.43 -1.40 15.19
C GLY A 77 13.35 -0.90 14.23
N ARG A 78 12.40 -0.11 14.75
CA ARG A 78 11.20 0.35 14.03
C ARG A 78 11.50 1.11 12.74
N ARG A 79 12.51 2.00 12.77
CA ARG A 79 12.89 2.79 11.58
C ARG A 79 13.36 1.92 10.41
N LYS A 80 14.17 0.89 10.69
CA LYS A 80 14.67 -0.01 9.65
C LYS A 80 13.54 -0.85 9.06
N MET A 81 12.63 -1.32 9.90
CA MET A 81 11.48 -2.11 9.46
C MET A 81 10.53 -1.30 8.59
N ILE A 82 10.26 -0.03 8.92
CA ILE A 82 9.45 0.86 8.07
C ILE A 82 10.11 1.07 6.71
N LEU A 83 11.43 1.29 6.66
CA LEU A 83 12.16 1.41 5.39
C LEU A 83 12.10 0.12 4.58
N MET A 84 12.29 -1.04 5.21
CA MET A 84 12.18 -2.33 4.52
C MET A 84 10.78 -2.57 3.97
N SER A 85 9.74 -2.29 4.74
CA SER A 85 8.35 -2.41 4.27
C SER A 85 8.06 -1.47 3.09
N ALA A 86 8.61 -0.25 3.09
CA ALA A 86 8.46 0.68 1.98
C ALA A 86 9.14 0.18 0.70
N ILE A 87 10.36 -0.39 0.81
CA ILE A 87 11.08 -0.97 -0.33
C ILE A 87 10.33 -2.18 -0.88
N VAL A 88 9.86 -3.08 -0.02
CA VAL A 88 9.09 -4.25 -0.41
C VAL A 88 7.79 -3.83 -1.09
N PHE A 89 7.07 -2.85 -0.52
CA PHE A 89 5.87 -2.29 -1.14
C PHE A 89 6.16 -1.75 -2.55
N MET A 90 7.21 -0.96 -2.72
CA MET A 90 7.58 -0.39 -4.02
C MET A 90 7.90 -1.48 -5.06
N ILE A 91 8.67 -2.51 -4.69
CA ILE A 91 9.03 -3.61 -5.59
C ILE A 91 7.77 -4.37 -6.03
N PHE A 92 6.94 -4.80 -5.08
CA PHE A 92 5.76 -5.60 -5.41
C PHE A 92 4.63 -4.80 -6.05
N SER A 93 4.56 -3.49 -5.81
CA SER A 93 3.65 -2.60 -6.54
C SER A 93 4.03 -2.51 -8.02
N VAL A 94 5.32 -2.36 -8.34
CA VAL A 94 5.82 -2.38 -9.73
C VAL A 94 5.60 -3.76 -10.36
N LEU A 95 5.88 -4.85 -9.65
CA LEU A 95 5.63 -6.21 -10.15
C LEU A 95 4.15 -6.46 -10.42
N SER A 96 3.25 -5.92 -9.61
CA SER A 96 1.80 -6.00 -9.84
C SER A 96 1.37 -5.29 -11.13
N GLY A 97 2.04 -4.17 -11.48
CA GLY A 97 1.79 -3.45 -12.72
C GLY A 97 2.35 -4.14 -13.98
N ILE A 98 3.40 -4.97 -13.83
CA ILE A 98 4.02 -5.74 -14.93
C ILE A 98 3.45 -7.17 -14.94
N SER A 99 2.14 -7.31 -14.86
CA SER A 99 1.53 -8.63 -14.91
C SER A 99 1.61 -9.19 -16.33
N PRO A 100 2.20 -10.39 -16.56
CA PRO A 100 2.26 -10.99 -17.90
C PRO A 100 0.85 -11.39 -18.34
N ASP A 101 0.54 -11.19 -19.61
CA ASP A 101 -0.75 -11.56 -20.20
C ASP A 101 -0.74 -13.05 -20.58
N MET A 102 -1.01 -13.93 -19.60
CA MET A 102 -1.04 -15.40 -19.74
C MET A 102 -2.39 -16.01 -19.32
N GLY A 103 -3.48 -15.23 -19.34
CA GLY A 103 -4.81 -15.71 -18.95
C GLY A 103 -4.88 -16.08 -17.45
N GLU A 104 -5.38 -17.29 -17.12
CA GLU A 104 -5.53 -17.73 -15.73
C GLU A 104 -4.21 -17.76 -14.92
N ALA A 105 -3.07 -18.02 -15.59
CA ALA A 105 -1.76 -18.01 -14.92
C ALA A 105 -1.40 -16.61 -14.39
N SER A 106 -1.83 -15.56 -15.07
CA SER A 106 -1.66 -14.18 -14.62
C SER A 106 -2.41 -13.89 -13.33
N ALA A 107 -3.60 -14.48 -13.17
CA ALA A 107 -4.38 -14.36 -11.93
C ALA A 107 -3.63 -14.94 -10.73
N TYR A 108 -3.03 -16.12 -10.86
CA TYR A 108 -2.23 -16.73 -9.79
C TYR A 108 -0.96 -15.93 -9.48
N TYR A 109 -0.28 -15.42 -10.52
CA TYR A 109 0.85 -14.52 -10.35
C TYR A 109 0.45 -13.27 -9.55
N LEU A 110 -0.65 -12.63 -9.93
CA LEU A 110 -1.15 -11.43 -9.28
C LEU A 110 -1.54 -11.70 -7.81
N ILE A 111 -2.17 -12.85 -7.50
CA ILE A 111 -2.49 -13.26 -6.13
C ILE A 111 -1.23 -13.33 -5.27
N ILE A 112 -0.16 -13.98 -5.77
CA ILE A 112 1.10 -14.12 -5.03
C ILE A 112 1.76 -12.76 -4.80
N VAL A 113 1.87 -11.95 -5.85
CA VAL A 113 2.48 -10.61 -5.77
C VAL A 113 1.71 -9.72 -4.80
N ARG A 114 0.38 -9.75 -4.84
CA ARG A 114 -0.50 -9.00 -3.93
C ARG A 114 -0.41 -9.50 -2.48
N MET A 115 -0.25 -10.78 -2.27
CA MET A 115 -0.05 -11.34 -0.93
C MET A 115 1.27 -10.84 -0.32
N LEU A 116 2.35 -10.79 -1.11
CA LEU A 116 3.65 -10.26 -0.69
C LEU A 116 3.61 -8.73 -0.49
N LEU A 117 2.89 -8.00 -1.35
CA LEU A 117 2.61 -6.58 -1.16
C LEU A 117 1.82 -6.36 0.14
N GLY A 118 0.84 -7.21 0.42
CA GLY A 118 0.07 -7.19 1.67
C GLY A 118 0.94 -7.33 2.92
N LEU A 119 1.98 -8.17 2.89
CA LEU A 119 2.94 -8.26 4.01
C LEU A 119 3.57 -6.90 4.32
N ALA A 120 3.99 -6.16 3.29
CA ALA A 120 4.57 -4.83 3.47
C ALA A 120 3.56 -3.82 4.00
N VAL A 121 2.33 -3.86 3.47
CA VAL A 121 1.21 -3.01 3.89
C VAL A 121 0.85 -3.25 5.35
N GLY A 122 0.70 -4.53 5.74
CA GLY A 122 0.40 -4.91 7.12
C GLY A 122 1.49 -4.48 8.10
N ALA A 123 2.76 -4.67 7.73
CA ALA A 123 3.88 -4.19 8.53
C ALA A 123 3.87 -2.66 8.67
N ALA A 124 3.68 -1.92 7.58
CA ALA A 124 3.64 -0.46 7.60
C ALA A 124 2.44 0.06 8.41
N SER A 125 1.26 -0.52 8.25
CA SER A 125 0.05 -0.10 8.96
C SER A 125 0.13 -0.28 10.47
N ALA A 126 0.89 -1.26 10.95
CA ALA A 126 1.14 -1.47 12.37
C ALA A 126 2.28 -0.56 12.90
N LEU A 127 3.37 -0.43 12.14
CA LEU A 127 4.59 0.23 12.60
C LEU A 127 4.54 1.75 12.48
N VAL A 128 3.92 2.31 11.43
CA VAL A 128 3.90 3.76 11.20
C VAL A 128 3.13 4.50 12.29
N PRO A 129 1.88 4.14 12.64
CA PRO A 129 1.17 4.79 13.74
C PRO A 129 1.87 4.63 15.08
N ALA A 130 2.44 3.44 15.35
CA ALA A 130 3.18 3.18 16.58
C ALA A 130 4.42 4.09 16.68
N TYR A 131 5.22 4.16 15.62
CA TYR A 131 6.41 5.02 15.56
C TYR A 131 6.05 6.50 15.69
N MET A 132 5.00 6.95 15.01
CA MET A 132 4.54 8.33 15.12
C MET A 132 4.03 8.67 16.53
N SER A 133 3.32 7.76 17.17
CA SER A 133 2.81 7.96 18.54
C SER A 133 3.92 8.02 19.59
N GLU A 134 5.04 7.33 19.39
CA GLU A 134 6.21 7.40 20.26
C GLU A 134 6.96 8.72 20.14
N MET A 135 7.05 9.27 18.94
CA MET A 135 7.73 10.53 18.68
C MET A 135 6.85 11.76 19.00
N ALA A 136 5.54 11.59 19.09
CA ALA A 136 4.59 12.67 19.27
C ALA A 136 4.36 12.99 20.74
N PRO A 137 4.24 14.29 21.11
CA PRO A 137 3.75 14.68 22.44
C PRO A 137 2.32 14.17 22.62
N ALA A 138 1.94 13.88 23.88
CA ALA A 138 0.65 13.28 24.21
C ALA A 138 -0.56 14.03 23.62
N SER A 139 -0.47 15.37 23.52
CA SER A 139 -1.51 16.26 22.97
C SER A 139 -1.70 16.11 21.45
N ALA A 140 -0.73 15.57 20.70
CA ALA A 140 -0.75 15.47 19.25
C ALA A 140 -1.07 14.06 18.74
N ARG A 141 -1.03 13.02 19.57
CA ARG A 141 -1.17 11.61 19.17
C ARG A 141 -2.48 11.32 18.41
N GLY A 142 -3.60 11.80 18.92
CA GLY A 142 -4.90 11.60 18.26
C GLY A 142 -5.00 12.29 16.91
N ARG A 143 -4.45 13.50 16.78
CA ARG A 143 -4.42 14.24 15.50
C ARG A 143 -3.58 13.52 14.45
N LEU A 144 -2.49 12.88 14.84
CA LEU A 144 -1.58 12.15 13.94
C LEU A 144 -2.21 10.86 13.43
N SER A 145 -2.92 10.13 14.30
CA SER A 145 -3.69 8.97 13.89
C SER A 145 -4.78 9.35 12.88
N GLY A 146 -5.51 10.44 13.14
CA GLY A 146 -6.50 10.99 12.21
C GLY A 146 -5.87 11.42 10.88
N LEU A 147 -4.69 12.05 10.91
CA LEU A 147 -3.99 12.46 9.70
C LEU A 147 -3.63 11.26 8.80
N ASN A 148 -3.13 10.18 9.37
CA ASN A 148 -2.82 8.96 8.62
C ASN A 148 -4.07 8.39 7.94
N GLN A 149 -5.20 8.32 8.66
CA GLN A 149 -6.46 7.86 8.10
C GLN A 149 -6.98 8.78 6.97
N THR A 150 -6.87 10.09 7.15
CA THR A 150 -7.23 11.08 6.12
C THR A 150 -6.38 10.89 4.86
N MET A 151 -5.09 10.62 5.01
CA MET A 151 -4.20 10.37 3.87
C MET A 151 -4.57 9.09 3.11
N ILE A 152 -4.98 8.01 3.81
CA ILE A 152 -5.47 6.78 3.16
C ILE A 152 -6.72 7.08 2.32
N VAL A 153 -7.70 7.75 2.89
CA VAL A 153 -8.95 8.11 2.19
C VAL A 153 -8.67 9.05 1.01
N SER A 154 -7.74 10.00 1.17
CA SER A 154 -7.31 10.89 0.09
C SER A 154 -6.64 10.11 -1.05
N GLY A 155 -5.87 9.06 -0.74
CA GLY A 155 -5.28 8.16 -1.73
C GLY A 155 -6.34 7.39 -2.53
N MET A 156 -7.36 6.86 -1.85
CA MET A 156 -8.50 6.21 -2.51
C MET A 156 -9.25 7.17 -3.44
N LEU A 157 -9.50 8.39 -2.98
CA LEU A 157 -10.16 9.41 -3.81
C LEU A 157 -9.32 9.75 -5.04
N LEU A 158 -8.00 9.89 -4.86
CA LEU A 158 -7.07 10.17 -5.95
C LEU A 158 -7.09 9.05 -7.00
N SER A 159 -7.13 7.78 -6.57
CA SER A 159 -7.22 6.65 -7.51
C SER A 159 -8.52 6.68 -8.30
N CYS A 160 -9.67 6.94 -7.65
CA CYS A 160 -10.94 7.05 -8.37
C CYS A 160 -10.91 8.14 -9.44
N VAL A 161 -10.29 9.30 -9.16
CA VAL A 161 -10.15 10.38 -10.15
C VAL A 161 -9.23 9.95 -11.30
N VAL A 162 -8.14 9.26 -11.00
CA VAL A 162 -7.22 8.75 -12.04
C VAL A 162 -7.89 7.66 -12.88
N ASP A 163 -8.62 6.74 -12.27
CA ASP A 163 -9.36 5.69 -12.96
C ASP A 163 -10.42 6.28 -13.90
N ASP A 164 -11.17 7.30 -13.46
CA ASP A 164 -12.15 8.02 -14.29
C ASP A 164 -11.50 8.71 -15.48
N LEU A 165 -10.38 9.41 -15.25
CA LEU A 165 -9.63 10.05 -16.32
C LEU A 165 -9.03 9.05 -17.33
N LEU A 166 -8.62 7.87 -16.86
CA LEU A 166 -8.07 6.82 -17.73
C LEU A 166 -9.16 6.09 -18.52
N THR A 167 -10.37 6.01 -18.01
CA THR A 167 -11.51 5.39 -18.70
C THR A 167 -11.88 6.14 -19.99
N ASP A 168 -11.66 7.45 -20.03
CA ASP A 168 -11.90 8.30 -21.21
C ASP A 168 -10.75 8.22 -22.26
N LEU A 169 -9.63 7.59 -21.93
CA LEU A 169 -8.52 7.42 -22.86
C LEU A 169 -8.73 6.16 -23.73
N PRO A 170 -8.40 6.22 -25.03
CA PRO A 170 -8.52 5.05 -25.89
C PRO A 170 -7.65 3.91 -25.37
N LEU A 171 -8.25 2.72 -25.28
CA LEU A 171 -7.65 1.46 -24.76
C LEU A 171 -6.23 1.14 -25.29
N SER A 172 -5.81 1.76 -26.39
CA SER A 172 -4.46 1.60 -26.97
C SER A 172 -3.33 2.16 -26.09
N LEU A 173 -3.62 2.99 -25.08
CA LEU A 173 -2.63 3.57 -24.16
C LEU A 173 -2.54 2.81 -22.83
N ILE A 174 -3.47 1.89 -22.56
CA ILE A 174 -3.51 1.09 -21.32
C ILE A 174 -2.63 -0.18 -21.44
N HIS A 175 -2.20 -0.51 -22.65
CA HIS A 175 -1.31 -1.65 -22.95
C HIS A 175 0.20 -1.33 -22.82
N ILE A 176 0.57 -0.33 -21.98
CA ILE A 176 1.98 -0.10 -21.63
C ILE A 176 2.21 -0.43 -20.17
#